data_2a62e9819dbbc1e8e3f4e118bf3338f0
#
_entry.id   2a62e9819dbbc1e8e3f4e118bf3338f0
#
_cell.length_a   1.000
_cell.length_b   1.000
_cell.length_c   1.000
_cell.angle_alpha   90.00
_cell.angle_beta   90.00
_cell.angle_gamma   90.00
#
_symmetry.space_group_name_H-M   'P 1'
#
loop_
_entity.id
_entity.type
_entity.pdbx_description
1 polymer ?
#
loop_
_entity_poly.entity_id
_entity_poly.type
_entity_poly.pdbx_seq_one_letter_code
_entity_poly.pdbx_strand_id
1 'polypeptide(L)'
;MIPELGHFAAVLALVMALVQSVFPLVGAHQGRRHWMALARPAAFAQFVLLAVSFGCLMHAFVTSDFSVLLAAQNSHTSSPLIYRITAVWGNHEGSILLWSLILAGWTLAVAVFSDQLDEPMRARVLGVMGLISVGFLLFTLLTSNPFERLYPVPLDGKDLNPLLQDLGMAIH
;
A
#
# COMPACT_ATOMS: atom_id res chain seq x y z
N MET A 1 -2.91 -14.51 11.40
CA MET A 1 -1.46 -14.37 11.07
C MET A 1 -1.20 -13.64 9.74
N ILE A 2 -1.91 -13.93 8.64
CA ILE A 2 -1.68 -13.23 7.34
C ILE A 2 -2.02 -11.74 7.42
N PRO A 3 -3.15 -11.29 8.01
CA PRO A 3 -3.44 -9.87 8.16
C PRO A 3 -2.42 -9.12 9.01
N GLU A 4 -1.88 -9.75 10.08
CA GLU A 4 -0.82 -9.16 10.89
C GLU A 4 0.48 -8.96 10.10
N LEU A 5 0.81 -9.93 9.23
CA LEU A 5 1.94 -9.79 8.29
C LEU A 5 1.72 -8.61 7.35
N GLY A 6 0.49 -8.46 6.81
CA GLY A 6 0.12 -7.33 5.96
C GLY A 6 0.27 -5.98 6.66
N HIS A 7 -0.23 -5.88 7.90
CA HIS A 7 -0.07 -4.68 8.72
C HIS A 7 1.41 -4.37 9.02
N PHE A 8 2.17 -5.39 9.43
CA PHE A 8 3.59 -5.25 9.69
C PHE A 8 4.38 -4.80 8.44
N ALA A 9 4.05 -5.37 7.28
CA ALA A 9 4.64 -4.95 6.00
C ALA A 9 4.34 -3.48 5.67
N ALA A 10 3.11 -2.99 5.94
CA ALA A 10 2.76 -1.58 5.77
C ALA A 10 3.56 -0.66 6.72
N VAL A 11 3.76 -1.07 7.98
CA VAL A 11 4.60 -0.34 8.94
C VAL A 11 6.06 -0.27 8.47
N LEU A 12 6.61 -1.39 7.99
CA LEU A 12 7.97 -1.41 7.42
C LEU A 12 8.07 -0.58 6.14
N ALA A 13 7.02 -0.55 5.31
CA ALA A 13 6.95 0.32 4.13
C ALA A 13 7.03 1.80 4.52
N LEU A 14 6.38 2.21 5.61
CA LEU A 14 6.52 3.57 6.15
C LEU A 14 7.96 3.88 6.58
N VAL A 15 8.64 2.94 7.23
CA VAL A 15 10.06 3.10 7.59
C VAL A 15 10.92 3.27 6.34
N MET A 16 10.68 2.46 5.28
CA MET A 16 11.41 2.60 4.01
C MET A 16 11.10 3.93 3.31
N ALA A 17 9.85 4.40 3.36
CA ALA A 17 9.47 5.72 2.83
C ALA A 17 10.20 6.87 3.56
N LEU A 18 10.35 6.78 4.88
CA LEU A 18 11.13 7.74 5.67
C LEU A 18 12.62 7.69 5.29
N VAL A 19 13.20 6.52 5.14
CA VAL A 19 14.60 6.36 4.67
C VAL A 19 14.74 6.96 3.27
N GLN A 20 13.83 6.64 2.35
CA GLN A 20 13.82 7.13 0.98
C GLN A 20 13.67 8.65 0.90
N SER A 21 12.92 9.27 1.82
CA SER A 21 12.72 10.72 1.82
C SER A 21 13.88 11.46 2.46
N VAL A 22 14.26 11.10 3.68
CA VAL A 22 15.20 11.90 4.49
C VAL A 22 16.63 11.80 3.94
N PHE A 23 17.17 10.59 3.81
CA PHE A 23 18.57 10.42 3.47
C PHE A 23 18.94 10.95 2.07
N PRO A 24 18.17 10.65 0.99
CA PRO A 24 18.51 11.17 -0.34
C PRO A 24 18.37 12.68 -0.45
N LEU A 25 17.36 13.30 0.19
CA LEU A 25 17.18 14.75 0.17
C LEU A 25 18.33 15.48 0.89
N VAL A 26 18.69 15.01 2.09
CA VAL A 26 19.81 15.56 2.83
C VAL A 26 21.13 15.28 2.10
N GLY A 27 21.29 14.07 1.55
CA GLY A 27 22.45 13.69 0.75
C GLY A 27 22.65 14.60 -0.48
N ALA A 28 21.57 14.90 -1.21
CA ALA A 28 21.59 15.79 -2.37
C ALA A 28 21.88 17.26 -1.98
N HIS A 29 21.49 17.69 -0.76
CA HIS A 29 21.82 19.03 -0.27
C HIS A 29 23.28 19.13 0.18
N GLN A 30 23.82 18.07 0.81
CA GLN A 30 25.17 18.06 1.40
C GLN A 30 26.24 17.48 0.47
N GLY A 31 25.88 17.01 -0.75
CA GLY A 31 26.80 16.36 -1.67
C GLY A 31 27.26 14.96 -1.22
N ARG A 32 26.52 14.30 -0.33
CA ARG A 32 26.87 12.96 0.22
C ARG A 32 26.34 11.84 -0.67
N ARG A 33 27.16 11.33 -1.56
CA ARG A 33 26.80 10.28 -2.53
C ARG A 33 26.21 9.02 -1.89
N HIS A 34 26.80 8.52 -0.78
CA HIS A 34 26.30 7.32 -0.11
C HIS A 34 24.88 7.45 0.44
N TRP A 35 24.44 8.67 0.79
CA TRP A 35 23.06 8.93 1.21
C TRP A 35 22.11 9.00 0.00
N MET A 36 22.54 9.60 -1.10
CA MET A 36 21.78 9.63 -2.35
C MET A 36 21.57 8.22 -2.92
N ALA A 37 22.58 7.35 -2.79
CA ALA A 37 22.51 5.97 -3.25
C ALA A 37 21.43 5.13 -2.54
N LEU A 38 20.96 5.53 -1.35
CA LEU A 38 19.87 4.85 -0.63
C LEU A 38 18.50 5.02 -1.31
N ALA A 39 18.33 5.99 -2.19
CA ALA A 39 17.03 6.26 -2.82
C ALA A 39 16.46 5.06 -3.58
N ARG A 40 17.27 4.39 -4.40
CA ARG A 40 16.83 3.25 -5.22
C ARG A 40 16.49 2.00 -4.40
N PRO A 41 17.37 1.48 -3.51
CA PRO A 41 17.04 0.30 -2.73
C PRO A 41 15.87 0.54 -1.77
N ALA A 42 15.72 1.76 -1.22
CA ALA A 42 14.57 2.09 -0.38
C ALA A 42 13.27 2.09 -1.17
N ALA A 43 13.24 2.65 -2.39
CA ALA A 43 12.09 2.62 -3.28
C ALA A 43 11.69 1.18 -3.65
N PHE A 44 12.66 0.32 -3.96
CA PHE A 44 12.42 -1.10 -4.24
C PHE A 44 11.83 -1.81 -3.01
N ALA A 45 12.44 -1.63 -1.84
CA ALA A 45 11.97 -2.25 -0.60
C ALA A 45 10.55 -1.79 -0.23
N GLN A 46 10.26 -0.49 -0.37
CA GLN A 46 8.92 0.07 -0.14
C GLN A 46 7.87 -0.58 -1.04
N PHE A 47 8.16 -0.69 -2.36
CA PHE A 47 7.26 -1.33 -3.31
C PHE A 47 6.96 -2.79 -2.94
N VAL A 48 8.01 -3.58 -2.64
CA VAL A 48 7.85 -5.00 -2.26
C VAL A 48 7.02 -5.14 -0.99
N LEU A 49 7.29 -4.31 0.02
CA LEU A 49 6.55 -4.35 1.29
C LEU A 49 5.07 -3.97 1.11
N LEU A 50 4.77 -2.97 0.28
CA LEU A 50 3.39 -2.61 -0.04
C LEU A 50 2.69 -3.68 -0.89
N ALA A 51 3.39 -4.32 -1.83
CA ALA A 51 2.85 -5.45 -2.59
C ALA A 51 2.51 -6.64 -1.67
N VAL A 52 3.36 -6.94 -0.70
CA VAL A 52 3.08 -7.96 0.33
C VAL A 52 1.88 -7.54 1.18
N SER A 53 1.84 -6.29 1.64
CA SER A 53 0.70 -5.77 2.43
C SER A 53 -0.61 -5.89 1.68
N PHE A 54 -0.68 -5.41 0.45
CA PHE A 54 -1.87 -5.50 -0.40
C PHE A 54 -2.25 -6.95 -0.71
N GLY A 55 -1.26 -7.83 -0.97
CA GLY A 55 -1.48 -9.25 -1.17
C GLY A 55 -2.08 -9.96 0.05
N CYS A 56 -1.66 -9.58 1.26
CA CYS A 56 -2.25 -10.08 2.51
C CYS A 56 -3.71 -9.63 2.69
N LEU A 57 -4.03 -8.38 2.34
CA LEU A 57 -5.40 -7.90 2.36
C LEU A 57 -6.27 -8.62 1.32
N MET A 58 -5.76 -8.78 0.08
CA MET A 58 -6.41 -9.56 -0.97
C MET A 58 -6.69 -10.99 -0.51
N HIS A 59 -5.72 -11.64 0.15
CA HIS A 59 -5.91 -12.98 0.69
C HIS A 59 -7.05 -13.03 1.71
N ALA A 60 -7.17 -12.05 2.62
CA ALA A 60 -8.24 -12.01 3.61
C ALA A 60 -9.63 -11.95 2.95
N PHE A 61 -9.80 -11.17 1.88
CA PHE A 61 -11.05 -11.11 1.13
C PHE A 61 -11.34 -12.41 0.36
N VAL A 62 -10.35 -12.97 -0.33
CA VAL A 62 -10.51 -14.20 -1.12
C VAL A 62 -10.85 -15.41 -0.24
N THR A 63 -10.27 -15.48 0.95
CA THR A 63 -10.52 -16.57 1.91
C THR A 63 -11.68 -16.29 2.87
N SER A 64 -12.36 -15.15 2.74
CA SER A 64 -13.45 -14.71 3.63
C SER A 64 -13.03 -14.71 5.10
N ASP A 65 -11.84 -14.13 5.39
CA ASP A 65 -11.35 -13.97 6.77
C ASP A 65 -12.09 -12.80 7.46
N PHE A 66 -13.27 -13.07 7.99
CA PHE A 66 -14.11 -12.08 8.66
C PHE A 66 -13.59 -11.63 10.03
N SER A 67 -12.45 -12.14 10.47
CA SER A 67 -11.72 -11.54 11.60
C SER A 67 -11.08 -10.19 11.24
N VAL A 68 -10.97 -9.87 9.94
CA VAL A 68 -10.61 -8.54 9.44
C VAL A 68 -11.90 -7.72 9.26
N LEU A 69 -12.00 -6.60 9.98
CA LEU A 69 -13.19 -5.73 9.98
C LEU A 69 -13.61 -5.34 8.55
N LEU A 70 -12.65 -4.97 7.72
CA LEU A 70 -12.88 -4.54 6.35
C LEU A 70 -13.50 -5.65 5.49
N ALA A 71 -13.00 -6.88 5.60
CA ALA A 71 -13.55 -8.04 4.90
C ALA A 71 -14.95 -8.39 5.39
N ALA A 72 -15.20 -8.31 6.70
CA ALA A 72 -16.51 -8.56 7.29
C ALA A 72 -17.57 -7.52 6.86
N GLN A 73 -17.16 -6.29 6.59
CA GLN A 73 -18.08 -5.21 6.19
C GLN A 73 -18.37 -5.15 4.70
N ASN A 74 -17.48 -5.69 3.83
CA ASN A 74 -17.52 -5.48 2.39
C ASN A 74 -17.47 -6.79 1.57
N SER A 75 -17.60 -7.95 2.18
CA SER A 75 -17.57 -9.23 1.48
C SER A 75 -18.52 -10.23 2.13
N HIS A 76 -18.95 -11.24 1.37
CA HIS A 76 -19.82 -12.33 1.82
C HIS A 76 -19.38 -13.64 1.20
N THR A 77 -19.59 -14.79 1.88
CA THR A 77 -19.16 -16.11 1.37
C THR A 77 -19.84 -16.50 0.07
N SER A 78 -21.10 -16.09 -0.14
CA SER A 78 -21.86 -16.36 -1.37
C SER A 78 -21.48 -15.47 -2.55
N SER A 79 -20.72 -14.37 -2.33
CA SER A 79 -20.34 -13.44 -3.39
C SER A 79 -19.39 -14.11 -4.38
N PRO A 80 -19.58 -13.95 -5.71
CA PRO A 80 -18.65 -14.41 -6.72
C PRO A 80 -17.22 -13.92 -6.45
N LEU A 81 -16.21 -14.75 -6.77
CA LEU A 81 -14.81 -14.47 -6.49
C LEU A 81 -14.37 -13.10 -7.04
N ILE A 82 -14.85 -12.72 -8.23
CA ILE A 82 -14.52 -11.44 -8.84
C ILE A 82 -14.92 -10.27 -7.95
N TYR A 83 -16.10 -10.31 -7.34
CA TYR A 83 -16.56 -9.24 -6.46
C TYR A 83 -15.85 -9.26 -5.10
N ARG A 84 -15.42 -10.43 -4.59
CA ARG A 84 -14.54 -10.49 -3.41
C ARG A 84 -13.18 -9.86 -3.69
N ILE A 85 -12.64 -10.05 -4.88
CA ILE A 85 -11.38 -9.40 -5.31
C ILE A 85 -11.56 -7.90 -5.43
N THR A 86 -12.59 -7.43 -6.13
CA THR A 86 -12.82 -5.99 -6.35
C THR A 86 -13.24 -5.27 -5.08
N ALA A 87 -13.87 -5.97 -4.13
CA ALA A 87 -14.22 -5.42 -2.83
C ALA A 87 -13.01 -4.95 -2.01
N VAL A 88 -11.79 -5.46 -2.31
CA VAL A 88 -10.56 -5.00 -1.64
C VAL A 88 -10.36 -3.50 -1.80
N TRP A 89 -10.64 -2.93 -2.95
CA TRP A 89 -10.53 -1.49 -3.23
C TRP A 89 -11.88 -0.79 -3.39
N GLY A 90 -13.00 -1.50 -3.28
CA GLY A 90 -14.35 -0.94 -3.28
C GLY A 90 -14.72 -0.17 -2.00
N ASN A 91 -13.78 0.06 -1.12
CA ASN A 91 -13.92 0.76 0.15
C ASN A 91 -12.76 1.74 0.33
N HIS A 92 -12.90 2.63 1.33
CA HIS A 92 -11.93 3.69 1.58
C HIS A 92 -10.55 3.16 1.97
N GLU A 93 -10.47 2.24 2.92
CA GLU A 93 -9.22 1.76 3.51
C GLU A 93 -8.40 0.95 2.50
N GLY A 94 -9.06 0.07 1.77
CA GLY A 94 -8.40 -0.74 0.74
C GLY A 94 -7.99 0.09 -0.48
N SER A 95 -8.78 1.11 -0.87
CA SER A 95 -8.42 2.06 -1.94
C SER A 95 -7.14 2.84 -1.60
N ILE A 96 -7.03 3.36 -0.38
CA ILE A 96 -5.85 4.13 0.04
C ILE A 96 -4.59 3.25 0.05
N LEU A 97 -4.72 1.98 0.46
CA LEU A 97 -3.60 1.04 0.38
C LEU A 97 -3.22 0.75 -1.07
N LEU A 98 -4.20 0.59 -1.98
CA LEU A 98 -3.95 0.44 -3.41
C LEU A 98 -3.25 1.67 -4.00
N TRP A 99 -3.70 2.87 -3.65
CA TRP A 99 -3.07 4.12 -4.10
C TRP A 99 -1.62 4.23 -3.61
N SER A 100 -1.36 3.83 -2.37
CA SER A 100 0.00 3.76 -1.82
C SER A 100 0.88 2.79 -2.63
N LEU A 101 0.34 1.63 -3.02
CA LEU A 101 1.03 0.65 -3.85
C LEU A 101 1.30 1.18 -5.27
N ILE A 102 0.31 1.84 -5.89
CA ILE A 102 0.46 2.45 -7.22
C ILE A 102 1.54 3.55 -7.18
N LEU A 103 1.53 4.41 -6.16
CA LEU A 103 2.56 5.44 -5.96
C LEU A 103 3.95 4.82 -5.81
N ALA A 104 4.06 3.73 -5.03
CA ALA A 104 5.33 3.00 -4.87
C ALA A 104 5.77 2.35 -6.19
N GLY A 105 4.84 1.85 -7.00
CA GLY A 105 5.10 1.34 -8.36
C GLY A 105 5.68 2.41 -9.29
N TRP A 106 5.09 3.61 -9.31
CA TRP A 106 5.63 4.75 -10.06
C TRP A 106 6.97 5.21 -9.51
N THR A 107 7.15 5.20 -8.19
CA THR A 107 8.43 5.52 -7.56
C THR A 107 9.52 4.53 -7.99
N LEU A 108 9.19 3.24 -8.02
CA LEU A 108 10.10 2.21 -8.52
C LEU A 108 10.40 2.40 -10.01
N ALA A 109 9.41 2.72 -10.83
CA ALA A 109 9.61 3.00 -12.26
C ALA A 109 10.58 4.18 -12.45
N VAL A 110 10.40 5.28 -11.71
CA VAL A 110 11.35 6.40 -11.73
C VAL A 110 12.74 5.95 -11.27
N ALA A 111 12.84 5.14 -10.20
CA ALA A 111 14.13 4.64 -9.71
C ALA A 111 14.88 3.80 -10.77
N VAL A 112 14.15 3.02 -11.57
CA VAL A 112 14.73 2.14 -12.61
C VAL A 112 15.06 2.89 -13.89
N PHE A 113 14.16 3.76 -14.37
CA PHE A 113 14.26 4.38 -15.69
C PHE A 113 14.91 5.78 -15.71
N SER A 114 15.39 6.27 -14.57
CA SER A 114 15.98 7.61 -14.46
C SER A 114 17.52 7.67 -14.55
N ASP A 115 18.15 6.73 -15.26
CA ASP A 115 19.61 6.71 -15.40
C ASP A 115 20.18 7.91 -16.16
N GLN A 116 19.36 8.57 -16.96
CA GLN A 116 19.72 9.78 -17.71
C GLN A 116 19.83 11.03 -16.81
N LEU A 117 19.23 10.99 -15.60
CA LEU A 117 19.31 12.09 -14.66
C LEU A 117 20.60 12.02 -13.86
N ASP A 118 21.15 13.20 -13.54
CA ASP A 118 22.25 13.31 -12.59
C ASP A 118 21.82 12.80 -11.20
N GLU A 119 22.80 12.26 -10.45
CA GLU A 119 22.53 11.61 -9.17
C GLU A 119 21.78 12.52 -8.16
N PRO A 120 22.15 13.82 -7.98
CA PRO A 120 21.44 14.70 -7.10
C PRO A 120 19.99 14.98 -7.51
N MET A 121 19.70 15.10 -8.80
CA MET A 121 18.33 15.32 -9.29
C MET A 121 17.48 14.09 -9.02
N ARG A 122 17.95 12.90 -9.38
CA ARG A 122 17.27 11.64 -9.12
C ARG A 122 16.99 11.44 -7.63
N ALA A 123 17.99 11.72 -6.76
CA ALA A 123 17.84 11.61 -5.32
C ALA A 123 16.75 12.55 -4.78
N ARG A 124 16.66 13.78 -5.31
CA ARG A 124 15.60 14.72 -4.93
C ARG A 124 14.22 14.26 -5.38
N VAL A 125 14.08 13.80 -6.62
CA VAL A 125 12.80 13.30 -7.15
C VAL A 125 12.30 12.13 -6.31
N LEU A 126 13.14 11.09 -6.12
CA LEU A 126 12.77 9.93 -5.31
C LEU A 126 12.51 10.30 -3.85
N GLY A 127 13.26 11.25 -3.29
CA GLY A 127 13.05 11.75 -1.94
C GLY A 127 11.71 12.46 -1.76
N VAL A 128 11.29 13.28 -2.73
CA VAL A 128 9.97 13.93 -2.71
C VAL A 128 8.85 12.89 -2.84
N MET A 129 8.99 11.91 -3.74
CA MET A 129 8.02 10.80 -3.85
C MET A 129 7.94 10.00 -2.54
N GLY A 130 9.08 9.81 -1.84
CA GLY A 130 9.12 9.22 -0.51
C GLY A 130 8.32 10.02 0.52
N LEU A 131 8.44 11.37 0.54
CA LEU A 131 7.65 12.23 1.42
C LEU A 131 6.14 12.10 1.18
N ILE A 132 5.72 12.03 -0.08
CA ILE A 132 4.31 11.80 -0.42
C ILE A 132 3.86 10.42 0.11
N SER A 133 4.67 9.39 -0.09
CA SER A 133 4.40 8.04 0.43
C SER A 133 4.30 8.02 1.96
N VAL A 134 5.13 8.79 2.69
CA VAL A 134 5.02 8.93 4.15
C VAL A 134 3.65 9.48 4.53
N GLY A 135 3.16 10.52 3.85
CA GLY A 135 1.83 11.08 4.09
C GLY A 135 0.71 10.05 3.89
N PHE A 136 0.73 9.33 2.77
CA PHE A 136 -0.25 8.27 2.48
C PHE A 136 -0.21 7.14 3.50
N LEU A 137 0.99 6.67 3.86
CA LEU A 137 1.15 5.56 4.80
C LEU A 137 0.78 5.95 6.24
N LEU A 138 1.10 7.16 6.68
CA LEU A 138 0.62 7.68 7.97
C LEU A 138 -0.90 7.74 7.99
N PHE A 139 -1.52 8.27 6.93
CA PHE A 139 -2.97 8.30 6.82
C PHE A 139 -3.57 6.89 6.87
N THR A 140 -3.02 5.95 6.08
CA THR A 140 -3.47 4.55 6.07
C THR A 140 -3.36 3.89 7.45
N LEU A 141 -2.23 4.05 8.14
CA LEU A 141 -1.98 3.36 9.40
C LEU A 141 -2.70 3.97 10.60
N LEU A 142 -2.91 5.30 10.61
CA LEU A 142 -3.45 6.00 11.77
C LEU A 142 -4.96 6.26 11.69
N THR A 143 -5.51 6.42 10.48
CA THR A 143 -6.92 6.81 10.28
C THR A 143 -7.73 5.83 9.45
N SER A 144 -7.09 4.99 8.63
CA SER A 144 -7.75 4.13 7.65
C SER A 144 -7.09 2.77 7.58
N ASN A 145 -6.91 2.13 8.74
CA ASN A 145 -6.18 0.86 8.83
C ASN A 145 -6.99 -0.31 8.25
N PRO A 146 -6.58 -0.88 7.09
CA PRO A 146 -7.32 -1.97 6.45
C PRO A 146 -7.20 -3.31 7.18
N PHE A 147 -6.32 -3.42 8.18
CA PHE A 147 -6.04 -4.64 8.94
C PHE A 147 -6.66 -4.63 10.35
N GLU A 148 -7.62 -3.73 10.60
CA GLU A 148 -8.32 -3.69 11.88
C GLU A 148 -9.03 -5.01 12.16
N ARG A 149 -8.93 -5.51 13.39
CA ARG A 149 -9.52 -6.79 13.81
C ARG A 149 -10.89 -6.62 14.43
N LEU A 150 -11.79 -7.54 14.10
CA LEU A 150 -13.14 -7.60 14.63
C LEU A 150 -13.31 -8.78 15.58
N TYR A 151 -13.78 -8.48 16.77
CA TYR A 151 -14.15 -9.49 17.80
C TYR A 151 -15.50 -9.12 18.44
N PRO A 152 -16.43 -10.08 18.59
CA PRO A 152 -16.37 -11.47 18.10
C PRO A 152 -16.40 -11.55 16.57
N VAL A 153 -15.77 -12.59 16.01
CA VAL A 153 -15.77 -12.82 14.56
C VAL A 153 -17.18 -13.23 14.11
N PRO A 154 -17.83 -12.55 13.17
CA PRO A 154 -19.13 -12.94 12.66
C PRO A 154 -19.06 -14.26 11.86
N LEU A 155 -20.17 -14.99 11.80
CA LEU A 155 -20.28 -16.22 11.03
C LEU A 155 -20.18 -15.98 9.53
N ASP A 156 -20.64 -14.83 9.05
CA ASP A 156 -20.52 -14.36 7.67
C ASP A 156 -20.39 -12.85 7.63
N GLY A 157 -19.94 -12.30 6.50
CA GLY A 157 -19.79 -10.87 6.31
C GLY A 157 -21.03 -10.20 5.74
N LYS A 158 -21.03 -8.87 5.74
CA LYS A 158 -21.99 -8.05 5.01
C LYS A 158 -21.61 -8.08 3.53
N ASP A 159 -22.60 -8.10 2.66
CA ASP A 159 -22.31 -8.12 1.22
C ASP A 159 -21.72 -6.78 0.76
N LEU A 160 -21.03 -6.83 -0.38
CA LEU A 160 -20.54 -5.64 -1.07
C LEU A 160 -21.73 -4.75 -1.48
N ASN A 161 -21.54 -3.42 -1.42
CA ASN A 161 -22.54 -2.48 -1.90
C ASN A 161 -23.07 -2.89 -3.30
N PRO A 162 -24.38 -3.06 -3.50
CA PRO A 162 -24.96 -3.50 -4.77
C PRO A 162 -24.51 -2.67 -5.99
N LEU A 163 -24.23 -1.37 -5.80
CA LEU A 163 -23.70 -0.51 -6.86
C LEU A 163 -22.29 -0.92 -7.33
N LEU A 164 -21.51 -1.58 -6.48
CA LEU A 164 -20.17 -2.06 -6.80
C LEU A 164 -20.16 -3.50 -7.34
N GLN A 165 -21.33 -4.16 -7.40
CA GLN A 165 -21.50 -5.49 -7.99
C GLN A 165 -21.75 -5.40 -9.51
N ASP A 166 -21.21 -4.40 -10.15
CA ASP A 166 -21.15 -4.21 -11.60
C ASP A 166 -19.68 -4.13 -12.04
N LEU A 167 -19.30 -4.86 -13.09
CA LEU A 167 -17.91 -4.92 -13.57
C LEU A 167 -17.39 -3.55 -14.02
N GLY A 168 -18.24 -2.72 -14.58
CA GLY A 168 -17.88 -1.35 -14.97
C GLY A 168 -17.53 -0.50 -13.76
N MET A 169 -18.33 -0.59 -12.69
CA MET A 169 -18.10 0.14 -11.44
C MET A 169 -16.93 -0.42 -10.64
N ALA A 170 -16.66 -1.74 -10.75
CA ALA A 170 -15.57 -2.40 -10.04
C ALA A 170 -14.18 -1.98 -10.55
N ILE A 171 -14.09 -1.55 -11.84
CA ILE A 171 -12.85 -1.14 -12.51
C ILE A 171 -12.71 0.38 -12.55
N HIS A 172 -13.82 1.11 -12.45
CA HIS A 172 -13.87 2.56 -12.49
C HIS A 172 -13.46 3.14 -11.13
#